data_4767c1dd14ef196657cd85542bfba162
#
_entry.id   4767c1dd14ef196657cd85542bfba162
#
_cell.length_a   1.000
_cell.length_b   1.000
_cell.length_c   1.000
_cell.angle_alpha   90.00
_cell.angle_beta   90.00
_cell.angle_gamma   90.00
#
_symmetry.space_group_name_H-M   'P 1'
#
loop_
_entity.id
_entity.type
_entity.pdbx_description
1 polymer ?
#
loop_
_entity_poly.entity_id
_entity_poly.type
_entity_poly.pdbx_seq_one_letter_code
_entity_poly.pdbx_strand_id
1 'polypeptide(L)'
;MDAKVTWHNRLSFTGSANTGFQLPLGTTPEVGGDNDGFQPMELLAIGLAGCTAMDVISILQKKRQEISAFEVQVHAGRATEHPKVFTQATIEYILSGHDIDEAAVLRSIGLSATRYCPAQAMFNNVFPIELIYSIYEDQGAGEPKLVKSGTYTPSAALETPG
;
A
#
# COMPACT_ATOMS: atom_id res chain seq x y z
N MET A 1 12.38 -3.86 16.71
CA MET A 1 12.64 -3.15 15.41
C MET A 1 13.19 -1.79 15.77
N ASP A 2 14.36 -1.45 15.20
CA ASP A 2 15.00 -0.17 15.49
C ASP A 2 15.16 0.59 14.18
N ALA A 3 14.94 1.88 14.25
CA ALA A 3 15.13 2.80 13.14
C ALA A 3 15.82 4.07 13.65
N LYS A 4 16.59 4.70 12.80
CA LYS A 4 17.23 5.98 13.11
C LYS A 4 17.18 6.90 11.91
N VAL A 5 17.23 8.20 12.19
CA VAL A 5 17.34 9.26 11.20
C VAL A 5 18.55 10.10 11.55
N THR A 6 19.43 10.28 10.58
CA THR A 6 20.65 11.10 10.73
C THR A 6 20.50 12.37 9.93
N TRP A 7 20.61 13.49 10.59
CA TRP A 7 20.58 14.82 9.97
C TRP A 7 21.91 15.16 9.27
N HIS A 8 21.84 15.80 8.13
CA HIS A 8 23.00 16.29 7.38
C HIS A 8 23.09 17.81 7.37
N ASN A 9 22.08 18.44 6.77
CA ASN A 9 21.97 19.90 6.71
C ASN A 9 20.52 20.29 6.44
N ARG A 10 20.15 21.52 6.69
CA ARG A 10 18.80 22.06 6.46
C ARG A 10 17.72 21.05 6.90
N LEU A 11 16.88 20.55 5.97
CA LEU A 11 15.87 19.52 6.23
C LEU A 11 16.17 18.21 5.47
N SER A 12 17.46 17.92 5.26
CA SER A 12 17.96 16.69 4.60
C SER A 12 18.46 15.69 5.64
N PHE A 13 17.97 14.46 5.53
CA PHE A 13 18.28 13.36 6.45
C PHE A 13 18.52 12.05 5.70
N THR A 14 19.13 11.11 6.39
CA THR A 14 19.18 9.69 5.98
C THR A 14 18.49 8.83 7.03
N GLY A 15 17.48 8.06 6.61
CA GLY A 15 16.83 7.05 7.40
C GLY A 15 17.49 5.67 7.22
N SER A 16 17.53 4.87 8.27
CA SER A 16 17.94 3.46 8.22
C SER A 16 17.25 2.65 9.30
N ALA A 17 17.15 1.34 9.09
CA ALA A 17 16.57 0.40 10.04
C ALA A 17 17.43 -0.87 10.12
N ASN A 18 16.96 -1.90 10.85
CA ASN A 18 17.71 -3.16 11.11
C ASN A 18 18.15 -3.90 9.82
N THR A 19 17.47 -3.69 8.70
CA THR A 19 17.84 -4.28 7.41
C THR A 19 19.15 -3.71 6.83
N GLY A 20 19.61 -2.56 7.33
CA GLY A 20 20.81 -1.86 6.86
C GLY A 20 20.61 -1.01 5.61
N PHE A 21 19.45 -1.10 4.93
CA PHE A 21 19.15 -0.21 3.82
C PHE A 21 19.02 1.23 4.29
N GLN A 22 19.42 2.16 3.43
CA GLN A 22 19.32 3.59 3.67
C GLN A 22 18.38 4.23 2.67
N LEU A 23 17.66 5.25 3.09
CA LEU A 23 16.81 6.05 2.23
C LEU A 23 16.97 7.54 2.56
N PRO A 24 16.94 8.42 1.55
CA PRO A 24 16.95 9.86 1.76
C PRO A 24 15.58 10.34 2.24
N LEU A 25 15.58 11.24 3.23
CA LEU A 25 14.40 12.00 3.63
C LEU A 25 14.66 13.48 3.44
N GLY A 26 13.64 14.15 2.93
CA GLY A 26 13.68 15.57 2.67
C GLY A 26 12.29 16.18 2.72
N THR A 27 12.19 17.40 2.22
CA THR A 27 10.92 18.09 2.04
C THR A 27 11.03 19.15 0.94
N THR A 28 9.92 19.82 0.65
CA THR A 28 9.85 20.78 -0.44
C THR A 28 10.48 22.13 -0.07
N PRO A 29 10.89 22.94 -1.07
CA PRO A 29 11.48 24.26 -0.85
C PRO A 29 10.56 25.23 -0.10
N GLU A 30 9.24 25.11 -0.23
CA GLU A 30 8.25 25.97 0.43
C GLU A 30 8.34 25.90 1.97
N VAL A 31 8.85 24.78 2.49
CA VAL A 31 9.07 24.57 3.93
C VAL A 31 10.55 24.52 4.30
N GLY A 32 11.45 24.91 3.37
CA GLY A 32 12.88 25.02 3.61
C GLY A 32 13.71 23.78 3.27
N GLY A 33 13.15 22.84 2.53
CA GLY A 33 13.84 21.64 2.02
C GLY A 33 14.48 21.84 0.65
N ASP A 34 15.00 20.76 0.07
CA ASP A 34 15.74 20.74 -1.20
C ASP A 34 15.17 19.74 -2.22
N ASN A 35 14.02 19.11 -1.95
CA ASN A 35 13.43 18.00 -2.74
C ASN A 35 14.43 16.84 -2.96
N ASP A 36 15.23 16.52 -1.97
CA ASP A 36 16.34 15.57 -2.04
C ASP A 36 16.04 14.21 -1.37
N GLY A 37 14.80 13.96 -1.04
CA GLY A 37 14.36 12.70 -0.44
C GLY A 37 12.86 12.62 -0.24
N PHE A 38 12.41 11.46 0.25
CA PHE A 38 11.01 11.24 0.61
C PHE A 38 10.57 12.13 1.76
N GLN A 39 9.36 12.65 1.67
CA GLN A 39 8.73 13.24 2.85
C GLN A 39 8.34 12.15 3.85
N PRO A 40 8.43 12.36 5.17
CA PRO A 40 8.08 11.35 6.17
C PRO A 40 6.67 10.77 6.01
N MET A 41 5.69 11.58 5.61
CA MET A 41 4.31 11.11 5.38
C MET A 41 4.19 10.22 4.14
N GLU A 42 5.02 10.42 3.10
CA GLU A 42 5.06 9.51 1.94
C GLU A 42 5.56 8.12 2.36
N LEU A 43 6.53 8.05 3.26
CA LEU A 43 7.03 6.77 3.76
C LEU A 43 5.97 5.98 4.55
N LEU A 44 5.06 6.66 5.26
CA LEU A 44 3.93 6.01 5.90
C LEU A 44 2.96 5.42 4.87
N ALA A 45 2.68 6.15 3.78
CA ALA A 45 1.84 5.66 2.69
C ALA A 45 2.52 4.51 1.92
N ILE A 46 3.81 4.62 1.62
CA ILE A 46 4.61 3.55 0.99
C ILE A 46 4.66 2.32 1.90
N GLY A 47 4.85 2.50 3.20
CA GLY A 47 4.84 1.41 4.17
C GLY A 47 3.49 0.68 4.22
N LEU A 48 2.38 1.42 4.17
CA LEU A 48 1.04 0.85 4.09
C LEU A 48 0.84 0.06 2.78
N ALA A 49 1.19 0.65 1.62
CA ALA A 49 1.10 -0.01 0.33
C ALA A 49 1.94 -1.30 0.28
N GLY A 50 3.21 -1.22 0.67
CA GLY A 50 4.15 -2.34 0.64
C GLY A 50 3.75 -3.48 1.58
N CYS A 51 3.23 -3.14 2.76
CA CYS A 51 2.80 -4.14 3.74
C CYS A 51 1.67 -5.02 3.17
N THR A 52 0.59 -4.42 2.66
CA THR A 52 -0.53 -5.18 2.08
C THR A 52 -0.15 -5.82 0.74
N ALA A 53 0.71 -5.20 -0.08
CA ALA A 53 1.17 -5.75 -1.34
C ALA A 53 1.87 -7.11 -1.15
N MET A 54 2.78 -7.20 -0.16
CA MET A 54 3.50 -8.44 0.14
C MET A 54 2.55 -9.57 0.54
N ASP A 55 1.54 -9.28 1.35
CA ASP A 55 0.53 -10.27 1.75
C ASP A 55 -0.26 -10.77 0.56
N VAL A 56 -0.84 -9.82 -0.22
CA VAL A 56 -1.74 -10.14 -1.33
C VAL A 56 -1.02 -10.96 -2.40
N ILE A 57 0.17 -10.53 -2.85
CA ILE A 57 0.91 -11.27 -3.87
C ILE A 57 1.35 -12.66 -3.39
N SER A 58 1.78 -12.78 -2.13
CA SER A 58 2.14 -14.07 -1.53
C SER A 58 0.97 -15.05 -1.51
N ILE A 59 -0.24 -14.57 -1.18
CA ILE A 59 -1.45 -15.41 -1.16
C ILE A 59 -1.86 -15.80 -2.58
N LEU A 60 -1.83 -14.88 -3.55
CA LEU A 60 -2.16 -15.15 -4.96
C LEU A 60 -1.21 -16.18 -5.57
N GLN A 61 0.10 -16.09 -5.29
CA GLN A 61 1.08 -17.08 -5.71
C GLN A 61 0.78 -18.48 -5.13
N LYS A 62 0.45 -18.58 -3.84
CA LYS A 62 0.03 -19.83 -3.21
C LYS A 62 -1.25 -20.41 -3.82
N LYS A 63 -2.15 -19.52 -4.29
CA LYS A 63 -3.36 -19.90 -5.03
C LYS A 63 -3.10 -20.18 -6.51
N ARG A 64 -1.84 -20.14 -6.96
CA ARG A 64 -1.41 -20.40 -8.35
C ARG A 64 -2.10 -19.51 -9.38
N GLN A 65 -2.34 -18.25 -9.02
CA GLN A 65 -2.83 -17.26 -9.97
C GLN A 65 -1.70 -16.81 -10.87
N GLU A 66 -1.95 -16.71 -12.17
CA GLU A 66 -0.97 -16.32 -13.19
C GLU A 66 -0.89 -14.79 -13.30
N ILE A 67 -0.20 -14.17 -12.33
CA ILE A 67 -0.01 -12.73 -12.25
C ILE A 67 1.26 -12.33 -13.03
N SER A 68 1.12 -11.47 -14.02
CA SER A 68 2.23 -10.89 -14.80
C SER A 68 2.68 -9.54 -14.27
N ALA A 69 1.74 -8.74 -13.72
CA ALA A 69 2.04 -7.46 -13.06
C ALA A 69 1.13 -7.24 -11.86
N PHE A 70 1.67 -6.60 -10.85
CA PHE A 70 0.95 -6.26 -9.63
C PHE A 70 1.43 -4.93 -9.07
N GLU A 71 0.52 -4.02 -8.84
CA GLU A 71 0.78 -2.70 -8.27
C GLU A 71 -0.22 -2.41 -7.16
N VAL A 72 0.23 -1.73 -6.10
CA VAL A 72 -0.64 -1.24 -5.04
C VAL A 72 -0.39 0.25 -4.87
N GLN A 73 -1.43 1.05 -5.05
CA GLN A 73 -1.41 2.48 -4.85
C GLN A 73 -2.15 2.85 -3.56
N VAL A 74 -1.67 3.88 -2.86
CA VAL A 74 -2.34 4.45 -1.69
C VAL A 74 -2.61 5.93 -1.94
N HIS A 75 -3.88 6.30 -1.94
CA HIS A 75 -4.35 7.67 -2.06
C HIS A 75 -4.84 8.12 -0.69
N ALA A 76 -4.05 8.95 0.00
CA ALA A 76 -4.36 9.41 1.35
C ALA A 76 -4.71 10.89 1.37
N GLY A 77 -5.90 11.23 1.89
CA GLY A 77 -6.30 12.59 2.21
C GLY A 77 -5.62 13.08 3.48
N ARG A 78 -5.28 14.37 3.55
CA ARG A 78 -4.69 15.00 4.74
C ARG A 78 -5.56 16.13 5.27
N ALA A 79 -5.52 16.35 6.58
CA ALA A 79 -6.12 17.52 7.22
C ALA A 79 -5.48 18.82 6.69
N THR A 80 -6.29 19.87 6.55
CA THR A 80 -5.85 21.20 6.13
C THR A 80 -5.09 21.93 7.25
N GLU A 81 -5.52 21.70 8.48
CA GLU A 81 -4.97 22.30 9.69
C GLU A 81 -3.93 21.40 10.35
N HIS A 82 -2.98 21.97 11.07
CA HIS A 82 -2.01 21.20 11.88
C HIS A 82 -2.65 20.53 13.10
N PRO A 83 -2.20 19.30 13.41
CA PRO A 83 -1.26 18.46 12.67
C PRO A 83 -1.94 17.88 11.42
N LYS A 84 -1.28 18.00 10.26
CA LYS A 84 -1.80 17.54 8.95
C LYS A 84 -1.78 16.01 8.83
N VAL A 85 -2.54 15.34 9.68
CA VAL A 85 -2.68 13.87 9.71
C VAL A 85 -3.42 13.34 8.48
N PHE A 86 -3.29 12.05 8.21
CA PHE A 86 -4.19 11.37 7.27
C PHE A 86 -5.61 11.32 7.86
N THR A 87 -6.59 11.65 7.02
CA THR A 87 -8.03 11.67 7.39
C THR A 87 -8.80 10.53 6.77
N GLN A 88 -8.31 9.98 5.68
CA GLN A 88 -8.85 8.84 4.94
C GLN A 88 -7.78 8.30 4.01
N ALA A 89 -7.92 7.05 3.56
CA ALA A 89 -7.12 6.51 2.48
C ALA A 89 -7.95 5.58 1.58
N THR A 90 -7.55 5.48 0.32
CA THR A 90 -7.99 4.43 -0.61
C THR A 90 -6.76 3.61 -0.97
N ILE A 91 -6.83 2.30 -0.83
CA ILE A 91 -5.81 1.36 -1.33
C ILE A 91 -6.36 0.73 -2.60
N GLU A 92 -5.67 0.94 -3.71
CA GLU A 92 -6.00 0.35 -5.00
C GLU A 92 -5.04 -0.79 -5.34
N TYR A 93 -5.61 -1.98 -5.62
CA TYR A 93 -4.88 -3.16 -6.06
C TYR A 93 -5.09 -3.35 -7.56
N ILE A 94 -4.02 -3.21 -8.34
CA ILE A 94 -4.02 -3.30 -9.80
C ILE A 94 -3.27 -4.57 -10.20
N LEU A 95 -3.99 -5.50 -10.84
CA LEU A 95 -3.46 -6.82 -11.21
C LEU A 95 -3.58 -7.05 -12.72
N SER A 96 -2.53 -7.55 -13.33
CA SER A 96 -2.57 -8.06 -14.70
C SER A 96 -2.10 -9.50 -14.75
N GLY A 97 -2.64 -10.30 -15.67
CA GLY A 97 -2.25 -11.69 -15.83
C GLY A 97 -3.23 -12.45 -16.72
N HIS A 98 -3.21 -13.78 -16.61
CA HIS A 98 -4.10 -14.65 -17.37
C HIS A 98 -5.11 -15.32 -16.45
N ASP A 99 -6.38 -15.24 -16.84
CA ASP A 99 -7.51 -15.95 -16.23
C ASP A 99 -7.54 -15.81 -14.68
N ILE A 100 -7.29 -14.57 -14.20
CA ILE A 100 -7.22 -14.28 -12.76
C ILE A 100 -8.59 -14.46 -12.13
N ASP A 101 -8.68 -15.34 -11.13
CA ASP A 101 -9.90 -15.55 -10.37
C ASP A 101 -10.16 -14.38 -9.40
N GLU A 102 -11.24 -13.65 -9.65
CA GLU A 102 -11.68 -12.53 -8.82
C GLU A 102 -11.90 -12.96 -7.35
N ALA A 103 -12.46 -14.15 -7.10
CA ALA A 103 -12.67 -14.65 -5.75
C ALA A 103 -11.33 -14.88 -5.01
N ALA A 104 -10.29 -15.30 -5.74
CA ALA A 104 -8.94 -15.41 -5.18
C ALA A 104 -8.36 -14.04 -4.82
N VAL A 105 -8.58 -13.01 -5.66
CA VAL A 105 -8.14 -11.63 -5.39
C VAL A 105 -8.85 -11.08 -4.15
N LEU A 106 -10.19 -11.12 -4.12
CA LEU A 106 -10.99 -10.65 -2.99
C LEU A 106 -10.61 -11.35 -1.68
N ARG A 107 -10.39 -12.68 -1.73
CA ARG A 107 -9.94 -13.44 -0.56
C ARG A 107 -8.55 -13.00 -0.09
N SER A 108 -7.64 -12.69 -1.01
CA SER A 108 -6.28 -12.26 -0.68
C SER A 108 -6.26 -10.87 -0.05
N ILE A 109 -7.02 -9.93 -0.61
CA ILE A 109 -7.23 -8.59 -0.04
C ILE A 109 -7.84 -8.69 1.36
N GLY A 110 -8.91 -9.49 1.50
CA GLY A 110 -9.57 -9.66 2.78
C GLY A 110 -8.68 -10.25 3.87
N LEU A 111 -7.86 -11.25 3.54
CA LEU A 111 -6.92 -11.83 4.49
C LEU A 111 -5.82 -10.84 4.90
N SER A 112 -5.29 -10.04 3.97
CA SER A 112 -4.36 -8.97 4.31
C SER A 112 -5.02 -7.96 5.25
N ALA A 113 -6.20 -7.44 4.88
CA ALA A 113 -6.90 -6.38 5.60
C ALA A 113 -7.30 -6.77 7.04
N THR A 114 -7.71 -8.04 7.25
CA THR A 114 -8.30 -8.46 8.53
C THR A 114 -7.36 -9.27 9.40
N ARG A 115 -6.26 -9.82 8.84
CA ARG A 115 -5.44 -10.79 9.59
C ARG A 115 -3.93 -10.55 9.53
N TYR A 116 -3.38 -10.11 8.37
CA TYR A 116 -1.94 -10.17 8.17
C TYR A 116 -1.25 -8.80 8.16
N CYS A 117 -1.85 -7.75 7.57
CA CYS A 117 -1.20 -6.46 7.44
C CYS A 117 -1.22 -5.63 8.73
N PRO A 118 -0.11 -5.56 9.50
CA PRO A 118 -0.08 -4.78 10.72
C PRO A 118 -0.20 -3.27 10.46
N ALA A 119 0.29 -2.77 9.32
CA ALA A 119 0.16 -1.36 8.97
C ALA A 119 -1.31 -0.99 8.77
N GLN A 120 -2.08 -1.80 8.03
CA GLN A 120 -3.50 -1.57 7.82
C GLN A 120 -4.29 -1.68 9.14
N ALA A 121 -3.96 -2.67 9.99
CA ALA A 121 -4.58 -2.81 11.30
C ALA A 121 -4.33 -1.59 12.20
N MET A 122 -3.13 -1.00 12.18
CA MET A 122 -2.83 0.23 12.92
C MET A 122 -3.60 1.43 12.37
N PHE A 123 -3.57 1.65 11.06
CA PHE A 123 -4.19 2.82 10.45
C PHE A 123 -5.72 2.80 10.48
N ASN A 124 -6.37 1.63 10.37
CA ASN A 124 -7.82 1.49 10.50
C ASN A 124 -8.38 1.98 11.85
N ASN A 125 -7.54 2.04 12.88
CA ASN A 125 -7.92 2.60 14.18
C ASN A 125 -7.88 4.14 14.20
N VAL A 126 -7.34 4.78 13.16
CA VAL A 126 -7.13 6.23 13.12
C VAL A 126 -8.01 6.89 12.06
N PHE A 127 -8.15 6.28 10.88
CA PHE A 127 -8.95 6.80 9.77
C PHE A 127 -9.52 5.66 8.91
N PRO A 128 -10.63 5.92 8.18
CA PRO A 128 -11.23 4.92 7.29
C PRO A 128 -10.31 4.63 6.09
N ILE A 129 -10.23 3.34 5.73
CA ILE A 129 -9.50 2.86 4.55
C ILE A 129 -10.48 2.13 3.63
N GLU A 130 -10.64 2.64 2.41
CA GLU A 130 -11.35 1.98 1.34
C GLU A 130 -10.40 1.09 0.54
N LEU A 131 -10.84 -0.11 0.14
CA LEU A 131 -10.06 -1.07 -0.64
C LEU A 131 -10.75 -1.27 -1.98
N ILE A 132 -10.06 -0.91 -3.07
CA ILE A 132 -10.57 -1.10 -4.44
C ILE A 132 -9.60 -1.98 -5.23
N TYR A 133 -10.09 -2.63 -6.28
CA TYR A 133 -9.28 -3.48 -7.13
C TYR A 133 -9.64 -3.35 -8.60
N SER A 134 -8.65 -3.59 -9.46
CA SER A 134 -8.79 -3.66 -10.91
C SER A 134 -8.01 -4.86 -11.44
N ILE A 135 -8.67 -5.74 -12.20
CA ILE A 135 -8.08 -6.93 -12.80
C ILE A 135 -8.06 -6.75 -14.31
N TYR A 136 -6.88 -6.93 -14.89
CA TYR A 136 -6.64 -6.82 -16.32
C TYR A 136 -6.21 -8.18 -16.89
N GLU A 137 -6.78 -8.54 -18.02
CA GLU A 137 -6.39 -9.71 -18.81
C GLU A 137 -5.31 -9.33 -19.81
N ASP A 138 -4.22 -10.11 -19.83
CA ASP A 138 -3.14 -9.92 -20.78
C ASP A 138 -3.58 -10.30 -22.20
N GLN A 139 -3.31 -9.40 -23.16
CA GLN A 139 -3.70 -9.55 -24.57
C GLN A 139 -2.52 -10.02 -25.45
N GLY A 140 -1.46 -10.60 -24.86
CA GLY A 140 -0.25 -10.95 -25.59
C GLY A 140 0.54 -9.72 -26.03
N ALA A 141 0.50 -9.36 -27.31
CA ALA A 141 1.23 -8.21 -27.85
C ALA A 141 0.49 -6.86 -27.67
N GLY A 142 -0.73 -6.86 -27.11
CA GLY A 142 -1.55 -5.67 -26.86
C GLY A 142 -1.47 -5.16 -25.42
N GLU A 143 -2.07 -3.99 -25.17
CA GLU A 143 -2.24 -3.50 -23.80
C GLU A 143 -3.23 -4.40 -23.02
N PRO A 144 -2.99 -4.63 -21.71
CA PRO A 144 -3.91 -5.41 -20.88
C PRO A 144 -5.31 -4.81 -20.87
N LYS A 145 -6.33 -5.65 -20.94
CA LYS A 145 -7.74 -5.23 -20.98
C LYS A 145 -8.37 -5.37 -19.60
N LEU A 146 -8.96 -4.29 -19.09
CA LEU A 146 -9.76 -4.33 -17.87
C LEU A 146 -10.92 -5.33 -18.01
N VAL A 147 -10.98 -6.33 -17.14
CA VAL A 147 -12.03 -7.36 -17.13
C VAL A 147 -12.89 -7.32 -15.89
N LYS A 148 -12.34 -6.89 -14.75
CA LYS A 148 -13.05 -6.77 -13.48
C LYS A 148 -12.54 -5.56 -12.69
N SER A 149 -13.42 -4.91 -11.96
CA SER A 149 -13.06 -3.91 -10.95
C SER A 149 -14.17 -3.79 -9.91
N GLY A 150 -13.82 -3.32 -8.72
CA GLY A 150 -14.81 -3.11 -7.66
C GLY A 150 -14.19 -2.66 -6.36
N THR A 151 -15.04 -2.55 -5.34
CA THR A 151 -14.66 -2.26 -3.96
C THR A 151 -14.75 -3.55 -3.14
N TYR A 152 -13.69 -3.84 -2.39
CA TYR A 152 -13.74 -4.92 -1.42
C TYR A 152 -14.54 -4.47 -0.19
N THR A 153 -15.61 -5.20 0.13
CA THR A 153 -16.36 -5.02 1.37
C THR A 153 -16.16 -6.26 2.23
N PRO A 154 -15.70 -6.13 3.49
CA PRO A 154 -15.59 -7.27 4.39
C PRO A 154 -16.94 -7.98 4.51
N SER A 155 -17.00 -9.28 4.20
CA SER A 155 -18.18 -10.08 4.50
C SER A 155 -18.16 -10.41 6.00
N ALA A 156 -19.32 -10.36 6.65
CA ALA A 156 -19.49 -10.67 8.08
C ALA A 156 -18.98 -12.08 8.51
N ALA A 157 -18.63 -12.94 7.55
CA ALA A 157 -18.09 -14.28 7.80
C ALA A 157 -16.57 -14.31 8.15
N LEU A 158 -15.85 -13.19 8.08
CA LEU A 158 -14.41 -13.11 8.38
C LEU A 158 -14.10 -12.53 9.76
N GLU A 159 -15.12 -12.15 10.53
CA GLU A 159 -14.98 -11.48 11.84
C GLU A 159 -14.89 -12.42 13.05
N THR A 160 -14.74 -13.72 12.88
CA THR A 160 -14.47 -14.61 14.03
C THR A 160 -12.97 -14.71 14.29
N PRO A 161 -12.45 -14.04 15.34
CA PRO A 161 -11.13 -14.35 15.89
C PRO A 161 -11.24 -15.72 16.58
N GLY A 162 -10.49 -16.70 16.08
CA GLY A 162 -10.22 -17.96 16.77
C GLY A 162 -8.89 -17.83 17.51
#